data_838e523e04f77bdd3953d27e337f37e8
#
_entry.id   838e523e04f77bdd3953d27e337f37e8
#
_cell.length_a   1.000
_cell.length_b   1.000
_cell.length_c   1.000
_cell.angle_alpha   90.00
_cell.angle_beta   90.00
_cell.angle_gamma   90.00
#
_symmetry.space_group_name_H-M   'P 1'
#
loop_
_entity.id
_entity.type
_entity.pdbx_description
1 polymer ?
#
loop_
_entity_poly.entity_id
_entity_poly.type
_entity_poly.pdbx_seq_one_letter_code
_entity_poly.pdbx_strand_id
1 'polypeptide(L)'
;VSESGGDPHEVIPGAAGAQNAMVSVDEVLPLCRDMLQRAITFRDMQGSARYGGVLRKARAYIDEKYGDSNLTLHDVAAHVALSNNHFCTVFSQEMGVTFTEYLTGVRMQRARELLADTSMRTADVAYAVGYNDPHYFSYLFKKNTGLSPREYRKDEKIGVSGERK
;
A
#
# COMPACT_ATOMS: atom_id res chain seq x y z
N VAL A 1 29.38 83.98 9.66
CA VAL A 1 28.58 84.26 8.49
C VAL A 1 29.16 83.41 7.32
N SER A 2 28.60 82.33 6.98
CA SER A 2 28.51 81.75 5.63
C SER A 2 27.80 80.40 5.70
N GLU A 3 26.57 80.42 5.23
CA GLU A 3 25.78 79.25 4.93
C GLU A 3 26.44 78.46 3.79
N SER A 4 26.51 77.16 3.95
CA SER A 4 26.73 76.30 2.84
C SER A 4 25.67 75.18 2.90
N GLY A 5 24.62 75.40 2.10
CA GLY A 5 23.61 74.42 1.85
C GLY A 5 24.22 73.23 1.12
N GLY A 6 24.22 72.09 1.74
CA GLY A 6 24.48 70.81 1.09
C GLY A 6 23.18 70.28 0.50
N ASP A 7 23.23 70.03 -0.80
CA ASP A 7 22.14 69.52 -1.59
C ASP A 7 21.78 68.09 -1.11
N PRO A 8 20.51 67.77 -0.79
CA PRO A 8 20.10 66.46 -0.31
C PRO A 8 19.87 65.40 -1.44
N HIS A 9 20.43 65.63 -2.63
CA HIS A 9 20.30 64.70 -3.77
C HIS A 9 21.62 64.07 -4.16
N GLU A 10 22.43 63.69 -3.18
CA GLU A 10 23.52 62.78 -3.50
C GLU A 10 22.96 61.35 -3.57
N VAL A 11 22.55 61.01 -4.79
CA VAL A 11 22.02 59.73 -5.25
C VAL A 11 23.04 58.66 -4.92
N ILE A 12 22.64 57.66 -4.12
CA ILE A 12 23.35 56.43 -3.89
C ILE A 12 23.47 55.70 -5.24
N PRO A 13 24.65 55.54 -5.82
CA PRO A 13 24.80 54.73 -7.05
C PRO A 13 24.78 53.24 -6.65
N GLY A 14 23.66 52.58 -6.93
CA GLY A 14 23.55 51.14 -6.68
C GLY A 14 22.14 50.56 -6.72
N ALA A 15 21.10 51.41 -6.87
CA ALA A 15 19.72 50.92 -6.90
C ALA A 15 19.15 50.74 -8.34
N ALA A 16 20.02 50.60 -9.34
CA ALA A 16 19.58 50.32 -10.70
C ALA A 16 19.91 48.86 -11.05
N GLY A 17 19.03 47.95 -10.67
CA GLY A 17 19.22 46.52 -11.00
C GLY A 17 18.24 45.53 -10.39
N ALA A 18 17.34 45.99 -9.53
CA ALA A 18 16.20 45.15 -9.18
C ALA A 18 15.12 45.29 -10.26
N GLN A 19 15.44 44.86 -11.49
CA GLN A 19 14.41 44.49 -12.43
C GLN A 19 13.65 43.36 -11.78
N ASN A 20 12.40 43.63 -11.41
CA ASN A 20 11.40 42.69 -11.01
C ASN A 20 11.34 41.59 -12.11
N ALA A 21 12.11 40.52 -11.96
CA ALA A 21 11.90 39.33 -12.74
C ALA A 21 10.52 38.82 -12.29
N MET A 22 9.48 39.23 -12.99
CA MET A 22 8.18 38.57 -12.95
C MET A 22 8.45 37.18 -13.46
N VAL A 23 8.79 36.27 -12.52
CA VAL A 23 8.87 34.86 -12.81
C VAL A 23 7.45 34.44 -13.19
N SER A 24 7.27 34.00 -14.43
CA SER A 24 5.97 33.60 -14.93
C SER A 24 5.45 32.44 -14.07
N VAL A 25 4.16 32.45 -13.78
CA VAL A 25 3.50 31.32 -13.09
C VAL A 25 3.77 30.00 -13.83
N ASP A 26 3.87 30.05 -15.15
CA ASP A 26 4.16 28.90 -16.00
C ASP A 26 5.60 28.36 -15.82
N GLU A 27 6.55 29.16 -15.33
CA GLU A 27 7.90 28.73 -15.00
C GLU A 27 8.00 28.20 -13.56
N VAL A 28 7.19 28.73 -12.64
CA VAL A 28 7.19 28.32 -11.23
C VAL A 28 6.43 27.01 -11.02
N LEU A 29 5.31 26.81 -11.70
CA LEU A 29 4.49 25.61 -11.55
C LEU A 29 5.23 24.30 -11.79
N PRO A 30 6.03 24.13 -12.87
CA PRO A 30 6.82 22.92 -13.09
C PRO A 30 7.86 22.70 -11.98
N LEU A 31 8.50 23.78 -11.53
CA LEU A 31 9.50 23.72 -10.46
C LEU A 31 8.90 23.28 -9.12
N CYS A 32 7.76 23.86 -8.76
CA CYS A 32 7.03 23.47 -7.56
C CYS A 32 6.55 21.99 -7.65
N ARG A 33 6.08 21.56 -8.81
CA ARG A 33 5.68 20.18 -9.04
C ARG A 33 6.85 19.21 -8.89
N ASP A 34 8.00 19.53 -9.47
CA ASP A 34 9.21 18.71 -9.34
C ASP A 34 9.70 18.64 -7.90
N MET A 35 9.72 19.77 -7.17
CA MET A 35 10.10 19.81 -5.76
C MET A 35 9.14 18.99 -4.89
N LEU A 36 7.82 19.10 -5.12
CA LEU A 36 6.83 18.31 -4.42
C LEU A 36 6.98 16.81 -4.72
N GLN A 37 7.20 16.47 -5.99
CA GLN A 37 7.41 15.08 -6.39
C GLN A 37 8.67 14.49 -5.73
N ARG A 38 9.77 15.22 -5.69
CA ARG A 38 11.01 14.82 -5.00
C ARG A 38 10.81 14.69 -3.50
N ALA A 39 10.08 15.62 -2.87
CA ALA A 39 9.78 15.55 -1.45
C ALA A 39 8.90 14.32 -1.11
N ILE A 40 7.91 14.02 -1.93
CA ILE A 40 7.07 12.81 -1.81
C ILE A 40 7.93 11.56 -1.96
N THR A 41 8.73 11.48 -3.02
CA THR A 41 9.63 10.32 -3.27
C THR A 41 10.63 10.13 -2.13
N PHE A 42 11.23 11.20 -1.62
CA PHE A 42 12.17 11.14 -0.50
C PHE A 42 11.49 10.66 0.79
N ARG A 43 10.27 11.14 1.09
CA ARG A 43 9.47 10.67 2.21
C ARG A 43 9.14 9.19 2.09
N ASP A 44 8.73 8.75 0.89
CA ASP A 44 8.33 7.37 0.62
C ASP A 44 9.55 6.42 0.70
N MET A 45 10.73 6.84 0.22
CA MET A 45 11.98 6.10 0.38
C MET A 45 12.40 5.98 1.85
N GLN A 46 12.26 7.04 2.65
CA GLN A 46 12.55 6.98 4.10
C GLN A 46 11.52 6.12 4.84
N GLY A 47 10.25 6.17 4.46
CA GLY A 47 9.18 5.34 5.00
C GLY A 47 9.47 3.86 4.75
N SER A 48 9.75 3.48 3.51
CA SER A 48 10.04 2.11 3.10
C SER A 48 11.25 1.53 3.83
N ALA A 49 12.34 2.28 3.95
CA ALA A 49 13.52 1.87 4.72
C ALA A 49 13.21 1.68 6.23
N ARG A 50 12.37 2.56 6.79
CA ARG A 50 12.01 2.55 8.21
C ARG A 50 11.05 1.42 8.57
N TYR A 51 10.05 1.17 7.72
CA TYR A 51 8.99 0.20 8.02
C TYR A 51 9.16 -1.16 7.36
N GLY A 52 10.14 -1.35 6.49
CA GLY A 52 10.37 -2.62 5.81
C GLY A 52 10.54 -3.81 6.76
N GLY A 53 11.21 -3.61 7.92
CA GLY A 53 11.33 -4.63 8.96
C GLY A 53 10.01 -4.93 9.66
N VAL A 54 9.21 -3.89 9.93
CA VAL A 54 7.90 -4.00 10.58
C VAL A 54 6.93 -4.74 9.66
N LEU A 55 6.89 -4.38 8.39
CA LEU A 55 6.01 -5.02 7.40
C LEU A 55 6.38 -6.48 7.14
N ARG A 56 7.66 -6.82 7.10
CA ARG A 56 8.09 -8.23 7.02
C ARG A 56 7.57 -9.05 8.21
N LYS A 57 7.66 -8.52 9.44
CA LYS A 57 7.11 -9.17 10.63
C LYS A 57 5.58 -9.31 10.56
N ALA A 58 4.89 -8.23 10.13
CA ALA A 58 3.44 -8.26 9.97
C ALA A 58 2.99 -9.33 8.96
N ARG A 59 3.64 -9.38 7.80
CA ARG A 59 3.36 -10.40 6.77
C ARG A 59 3.62 -11.81 7.28
N ALA A 60 4.76 -12.06 7.89
CA ALA A 60 5.08 -13.36 8.47
C ALA A 60 4.03 -13.80 9.49
N TYR A 61 3.56 -12.89 10.34
CA TYR A 61 2.51 -13.17 11.31
C TYR A 61 1.17 -13.46 10.64
N ILE A 62 0.80 -12.71 9.60
CA ILE A 62 -0.40 -13.00 8.80
C ILE A 62 -0.29 -14.36 8.12
N ASP A 63 0.86 -14.69 7.52
CA ASP A 63 1.11 -15.97 6.86
C ASP A 63 1.10 -17.16 7.84
N GLU A 64 1.42 -16.94 9.12
CA GLU A 64 1.30 -17.95 10.17
C GLU A 64 -0.15 -18.12 10.65
N LYS A 65 -0.90 -17.02 10.74
CA LYS A 65 -2.21 -16.96 11.43
C LYS A 65 -3.41 -16.79 10.51
N TYR A 66 -3.24 -16.78 9.18
CA TYR A 66 -4.36 -16.54 8.24
C TYR A 66 -5.55 -17.50 8.41
N GLY A 67 -5.30 -18.74 8.88
CA GLY A 67 -6.34 -19.73 9.14
C GLY A 67 -7.16 -19.48 10.41
N ASP A 68 -6.72 -18.57 11.28
CA ASP A 68 -7.52 -18.16 12.42
C ASP A 68 -8.62 -17.19 11.97
N SER A 69 -9.88 -17.61 12.13
CA SER A 69 -11.05 -16.78 11.79
C SER A 69 -11.17 -15.51 12.61
N ASN A 70 -10.54 -15.47 13.79
CA ASN A 70 -10.56 -14.34 14.72
C ASN A 70 -9.39 -13.38 14.50
N LEU A 71 -8.47 -13.66 13.59
CA LEU A 71 -7.35 -12.78 13.30
C LEU A 71 -7.84 -11.38 12.90
N THR A 72 -7.50 -10.39 13.71
CA THR A 72 -7.89 -9.00 13.51
C THR A 72 -6.69 -8.12 13.14
N LEU A 73 -6.97 -6.95 12.60
CA LEU A 73 -5.99 -5.88 12.41
C LEU A 73 -5.29 -5.52 13.73
N HIS A 74 -6.03 -5.53 14.84
CA HIS A 74 -5.49 -5.22 16.17
C HIS A 74 -4.37 -6.20 16.56
N ASP A 75 -4.57 -7.50 16.31
CA ASP A 75 -3.58 -8.53 16.65
C ASP A 75 -2.28 -8.33 15.89
N VAL A 76 -2.38 -8.01 14.58
CA VAL A 76 -1.21 -7.76 13.74
C VAL A 76 -0.50 -6.46 14.14
N ALA A 77 -1.25 -5.40 14.38
CA ALA A 77 -0.70 -4.11 14.82
C ALA A 77 0.02 -4.24 16.17
N ALA A 78 -0.59 -4.94 17.13
CA ALA A 78 0.02 -5.24 18.44
C ALA A 78 1.29 -6.08 18.30
N HIS A 79 1.28 -7.10 17.43
CA HIS A 79 2.44 -7.96 17.17
C HIS A 79 3.67 -7.15 16.67
N VAL A 80 3.44 -6.09 15.92
CA VAL A 80 4.52 -5.23 15.41
C VAL A 80 4.71 -3.95 16.24
N ALA A 81 4.10 -3.86 17.40
CA ALA A 81 4.16 -2.74 18.35
C ALA A 81 3.75 -1.38 17.74
N LEU A 82 2.71 -1.39 16.92
CA LEU A 82 2.09 -0.18 16.35
C LEU A 82 0.64 -0.04 16.84
N SER A 83 0.16 1.22 16.90
CA SER A 83 -1.27 1.46 17.04
C SER A 83 -2.03 1.07 15.76
N ASN A 84 -3.31 0.73 15.86
CA ASN A 84 -4.14 0.34 14.71
C ASN A 84 -4.12 1.39 13.60
N ASN A 85 -4.27 2.67 13.94
CA ASN A 85 -4.27 3.76 12.95
C ASN A 85 -2.92 3.89 12.25
N HIS A 86 -1.82 3.80 13.00
CA HIS A 86 -0.48 3.89 12.45
C HIS A 86 -0.19 2.68 11.55
N PHE A 87 -0.55 1.47 12.00
CA PHE A 87 -0.40 0.26 11.19
C PHE A 87 -1.19 0.34 9.88
N CYS A 88 -2.48 0.75 9.93
CA CYS A 88 -3.29 0.93 8.72
C CYS A 88 -2.64 1.87 7.71
N THR A 89 -2.17 3.03 8.19
CA THR A 89 -1.54 4.04 7.32
C THR A 89 -0.27 3.49 6.67
N VAL A 90 0.65 2.95 7.47
CA VAL A 90 1.91 2.39 6.97
C VAL A 90 1.66 1.20 6.05
N PHE A 91 0.78 0.28 6.46
CA PHE A 91 0.49 -0.92 5.67
C PHE A 91 -0.09 -0.57 4.30
N SER A 92 -1.10 0.31 4.27
CA SER A 92 -1.74 0.71 3.01
C SER A 92 -0.81 1.52 2.10
N GLN A 93 0.03 2.39 2.66
CA GLN A 93 1.00 3.16 1.88
C GLN A 93 2.07 2.28 1.23
N GLU A 94 2.61 1.31 1.97
CA GLU A 94 3.72 0.48 1.50
C GLU A 94 3.25 -0.73 0.68
N MET A 95 2.07 -1.29 1.00
CA MET A 95 1.55 -2.48 0.33
C MET A 95 0.60 -2.16 -0.84
N GLY A 96 0.12 -0.91 -0.94
CA GLY A 96 -0.85 -0.48 -1.95
C GLY A 96 -2.26 -1.04 -1.76
N VAL A 97 -2.49 -1.82 -0.69
CA VAL A 97 -3.78 -2.46 -0.36
C VAL A 97 -4.04 -2.38 1.13
N THR A 98 -5.31 -2.46 1.53
CA THR A 98 -5.68 -2.52 2.94
C THR A 98 -5.31 -3.87 3.56
N PHE A 99 -5.20 -3.91 4.90
CA PHE A 99 -5.00 -5.16 5.64
C PHE A 99 -6.05 -6.23 5.31
N THR A 100 -7.32 -5.83 5.23
CA THR A 100 -8.43 -6.76 4.93
C THR A 100 -8.32 -7.36 3.52
N GLU A 101 -7.97 -6.54 2.54
CA GLU A 101 -7.73 -7.01 1.17
C GLU A 101 -6.52 -7.94 1.10
N TYR A 102 -5.44 -7.60 1.79
CA TYR A 102 -4.25 -8.44 1.86
C TYR A 102 -4.54 -9.81 2.50
N LEU A 103 -5.18 -9.83 3.69
CA LEU A 103 -5.56 -11.07 4.38
C LEU A 103 -6.51 -11.91 3.52
N THR A 104 -7.48 -11.28 2.86
CA THR A 104 -8.37 -11.97 1.93
C THR A 104 -7.59 -12.58 0.78
N GLY A 105 -6.64 -11.86 0.19
CA GLY A 105 -5.76 -12.36 -0.85
C GLY A 105 -4.96 -13.60 -0.42
N VAL A 106 -4.35 -13.55 0.76
CA VAL A 106 -3.60 -14.69 1.35
C VAL A 106 -4.52 -15.90 1.52
N ARG A 107 -5.69 -15.71 2.13
CA ARG A 107 -6.69 -16.78 2.33
C ARG A 107 -7.16 -17.38 1.01
N MET A 108 -7.43 -16.55 0.00
CA MET A 108 -7.86 -17.03 -1.31
C MET A 108 -6.74 -17.79 -2.04
N GLN A 109 -5.49 -17.36 -1.91
CA GLN A 109 -4.35 -18.08 -2.47
C GLN A 109 -4.21 -19.47 -1.83
N ARG A 110 -4.28 -19.54 -0.51
CA ARG A 110 -4.22 -20.83 0.21
C ARG A 110 -5.42 -21.74 -0.12
N ALA A 111 -6.61 -21.14 -0.29
CA ALA A 111 -7.78 -21.90 -0.73
C ALA A 111 -7.60 -22.52 -2.11
N ARG A 112 -6.98 -21.82 -3.07
CA ARG A 112 -6.67 -22.38 -4.41
C ARG A 112 -5.74 -23.60 -4.28
N GLU A 113 -4.68 -23.49 -3.51
CA GLU A 113 -3.73 -24.58 -3.26
C GLU A 113 -4.45 -25.80 -2.67
N LEU A 114 -5.26 -25.61 -1.61
CA LEU A 114 -6.00 -26.70 -0.99
C LEU A 114 -7.06 -27.33 -1.93
N LEU A 115 -7.69 -26.52 -2.78
CA LEU A 115 -8.67 -27.04 -3.74
C LEU A 115 -8.04 -27.81 -4.88
N ALA A 116 -6.83 -27.43 -5.32
CA ALA A 116 -6.07 -28.13 -6.36
C ALA A 116 -5.47 -29.43 -5.85
N ASP A 117 -4.78 -29.39 -4.71
CA ASP A 117 -3.91 -30.46 -4.23
C ASP A 117 -4.64 -31.51 -3.38
N THR A 118 -5.85 -31.21 -2.89
CA THR A 118 -6.55 -32.07 -1.94
C THR A 118 -7.96 -32.46 -2.38
N SER A 119 -8.48 -33.56 -1.79
CA SER A 119 -9.88 -33.96 -1.91
C SER A 119 -10.79 -33.35 -0.83
N MET A 120 -10.30 -32.38 -0.06
CA MET A 120 -11.06 -31.73 1.03
C MET A 120 -12.39 -31.19 0.53
N ARG A 121 -13.44 -31.28 1.35
CA ARG A 121 -14.72 -30.64 1.03
C ARG A 121 -14.54 -29.10 0.99
N THR A 122 -15.32 -28.44 0.17
CA THR A 122 -15.29 -26.97 0.09
C THR A 122 -15.50 -26.30 1.45
N ALA A 123 -16.36 -26.87 2.30
CA ALA A 123 -16.58 -26.37 3.65
C ALA A 123 -15.32 -26.50 4.52
N ASP A 124 -14.63 -27.64 4.43
CA ASP A 124 -13.40 -27.89 5.20
C ASP A 124 -12.27 -26.94 4.75
N VAL A 125 -12.18 -26.66 3.45
CA VAL A 125 -11.27 -25.64 2.91
C VAL A 125 -11.61 -24.26 3.46
N ALA A 126 -12.91 -23.88 3.51
CA ALA A 126 -13.33 -22.61 4.07
C ALA A 126 -12.86 -22.44 5.53
N TYR A 127 -13.06 -23.47 6.36
CA TYR A 127 -12.61 -23.45 7.75
C TYR A 127 -11.07 -23.42 7.85
N ALA A 128 -10.37 -24.19 7.06
CA ALA A 128 -8.90 -24.24 7.06
C ALA A 128 -8.26 -22.89 6.71
N VAL A 129 -8.93 -22.09 5.87
CA VAL A 129 -8.42 -20.76 5.49
C VAL A 129 -9.03 -19.60 6.30
N GLY A 130 -9.70 -19.91 7.43
CA GLY A 130 -10.16 -18.92 8.39
C GLY A 130 -11.52 -18.30 8.11
N TYR A 131 -12.42 -19.00 7.41
CA TYR A 131 -13.82 -18.58 7.24
C TYR A 131 -14.75 -19.50 8.03
N ASN A 132 -15.56 -18.93 8.92
CA ASN A 132 -16.56 -19.67 9.69
C ASN A 132 -17.83 -19.97 8.88
N ASP A 133 -18.06 -19.27 7.77
CA ASP A 133 -19.21 -19.47 6.89
C ASP A 133 -18.76 -19.93 5.49
N PRO A 134 -18.98 -21.22 5.13
CA PRO A 134 -18.64 -21.76 3.81
C PRO A 134 -19.40 -21.11 2.64
N HIS A 135 -20.59 -20.55 2.88
CA HIS A 135 -21.36 -19.85 1.85
C HIS A 135 -20.70 -18.50 1.52
N TYR A 136 -20.36 -17.73 2.56
CA TYR A 136 -19.62 -16.48 2.41
C TYR A 136 -18.25 -16.71 1.77
N PHE A 137 -17.52 -17.75 2.18
CA PHE A 137 -16.28 -18.16 1.53
C PHE A 137 -16.48 -18.43 0.03
N SER A 138 -17.49 -19.22 -0.34
CA SER A 138 -17.76 -19.55 -1.75
C SER A 138 -18.07 -18.31 -2.59
N TYR A 139 -18.81 -17.36 -2.03
CA TYR A 139 -19.08 -16.07 -2.65
C TYR A 139 -17.80 -15.26 -2.88
N LEU A 140 -16.96 -15.11 -1.84
CA LEU A 140 -15.69 -14.39 -1.94
C LEU A 140 -14.73 -15.06 -2.92
N PHE A 141 -14.65 -16.39 -2.87
CA PHE A 141 -13.79 -17.16 -3.78
C PHE A 141 -14.19 -16.92 -5.23
N LYS A 142 -15.48 -17.00 -5.56
CA LYS A 142 -15.99 -16.70 -6.89
C LYS A 142 -15.73 -15.26 -7.31
N LYS A 143 -15.91 -14.31 -6.40
CA LYS A 143 -15.62 -12.88 -6.66
C LYS A 143 -14.14 -12.64 -6.99
N ASN A 144 -13.23 -13.38 -6.35
CA ASN A 144 -11.78 -13.21 -6.52
C ASN A 144 -11.20 -14.00 -7.72
N THR A 145 -11.79 -15.15 -8.06
CA THR A 145 -11.24 -16.08 -9.07
C THR A 145 -12.08 -16.16 -10.35
N GLY A 146 -13.30 -15.67 -10.31
CA GLY A 146 -14.29 -15.82 -11.38
C GLY A 146 -15.03 -17.16 -11.35
N LEU A 147 -14.53 -18.17 -10.65
CA LEU A 147 -15.07 -19.53 -10.58
C LEU A 147 -15.52 -19.85 -9.15
N SER A 148 -16.58 -20.66 -9.00
CA SER A 148 -16.89 -21.23 -7.71
C SER A 148 -15.81 -22.24 -7.28
N PRO A 149 -15.64 -22.53 -5.98
CA PRO A 149 -14.66 -23.54 -5.52
C PRO A 149 -14.79 -24.91 -6.17
N ARG A 150 -16.02 -25.32 -6.52
CA ARG A 150 -16.30 -26.59 -7.22
C ARG A 150 -15.87 -26.56 -8.68
N GLU A 151 -16.16 -25.45 -9.38
CA GLU A 151 -15.75 -25.25 -10.77
C GLU A 151 -14.23 -25.17 -10.86
N TYR A 152 -13.58 -24.40 -9.97
CA TYR A 152 -12.14 -24.28 -9.90
C TYR A 152 -11.45 -25.64 -9.75
N ARG A 153 -11.91 -26.47 -8.80
CA ARG A 153 -11.38 -27.83 -8.62
C ARG A 153 -11.53 -28.73 -9.84
N LYS A 154 -12.64 -28.57 -10.60
CA LYS A 154 -12.88 -29.36 -11.81
C LYS A 154 -11.93 -28.93 -12.92
N ASP A 155 -11.72 -27.64 -13.05
CA ASP A 155 -10.88 -27.03 -14.09
C ASP A 155 -9.41 -27.45 -13.92
N GLU A 156 -8.88 -27.35 -12.70
CA GLU A 156 -7.53 -27.79 -12.33
C GLU A 156 -7.31 -29.29 -12.62
N LYS A 157 -8.29 -30.15 -12.33
CA LYS A 157 -8.19 -31.58 -12.63
C LYS A 157 -8.17 -31.91 -14.13
N ILE A 158 -8.81 -31.06 -14.94
CA ILE A 158 -8.81 -31.22 -16.40
C ILE A 158 -7.48 -30.71 -16.97
N GLY A 159 -6.94 -29.58 -16.48
CA GLY A 159 -5.66 -29.01 -16.89
C GLY A 159 -4.49 -29.98 -16.65
N VAL A 160 -4.44 -30.63 -15.49
CA VAL A 160 -3.39 -31.63 -15.14
C VAL A 160 -3.50 -32.90 -15.97
N SER A 161 -4.70 -33.26 -16.46
CA SER A 161 -4.91 -34.44 -17.29
C SER A 161 -4.55 -34.21 -18.77
N GLY A 162 -4.43 -32.98 -19.22
CA GLY A 162 -4.11 -32.62 -20.61
C GLY A 162 -2.62 -32.60 -20.96
N GLU A 163 -1.72 -32.52 -19.97
CA GLU A 163 -0.27 -32.44 -20.20
C GLU A 163 0.47 -33.79 -20.20
N ARG A 164 -0.26 -34.90 -20.09
CA ARG A 164 0.31 -36.28 -20.18
C ARG A 164 -0.15 -37.00 -21.44
N LYS A 165 0.13 -36.42 -22.61
CA LYS A 165 0.11 -37.16 -23.87
C LYS A 165 1.29 -36.76 -24.72
#